data_be24214a994e9467f84d94a3dedd3c40
#
_entry.id   be24214a994e9467f84d94a3dedd3c40
#
_cell.length_a   1.000
_cell.length_b   1.000
_cell.length_c   1.000
_cell.angle_alpha   90.00
_cell.angle_beta   90.00
_cell.angle_gamma   90.00
#
_symmetry.space_group_name_H-M   'P 1'
#
loop_
_entity.id
_entity.type
_entity.pdbx_description
1 polymer ?
#
loop_
_entity_poly.entity_id
_entity_poly.type
_entity_poly.pdbx_seq_one_letter_code
_entity_poly.pdbx_strand_id
1 'polypeptide(L)'
;PGGGIVTFQGMQDHNAESIKSLEGYDVAWVEEAQTLSARSLEFLRPTIRKDQSEIWFSWNPRHTTDPVDQFFRSETPPPNAEVIKVNYEGNPFFPKELEAERVYDEKFKRERYGHIWLGDYEPTAIGAIWDRATLHSGRTKEPPLMNRIVVAVDPAVSDTDGSDEHGIIVCGVGEDSRGYVLDDLSRHGSPKQWA
;
A
#
# COMPACT_ATOMS: atom_id res chain seq x y z
N PRO A 1 33.61 13.22 -19.85
CA PRO A 1 32.75 12.07 -19.87
C PRO A 1 33.03 11.23 -18.64
N GLY A 2 32.16 11.32 -17.64
CA GLY A 2 32.29 10.54 -16.40
C GLY A 2 31.97 9.06 -16.71
N GLY A 3 32.79 8.14 -16.20
CA GLY A 3 32.59 6.70 -16.28
C GLY A 3 31.58 6.18 -15.26
N GLY A 4 30.41 6.82 -15.14
CA GLY A 4 29.35 6.37 -14.23
C GLY A 4 28.74 5.05 -14.68
N ILE A 5 28.36 4.20 -13.72
CA ILE A 5 27.66 2.93 -13.95
C ILE A 5 26.22 3.11 -13.50
N VAL A 6 25.27 2.73 -14.35
CA VAL A 6 23.85 2.61 -14.01
C VAL A 6 23.46 1.14 -14.05
N THR A 7 22.86 0.66 -12.97
CA THR A 7 22.40 -0.73 -12.86
C THR A 7 20.90 -0.73 -12.56
N PHE A 8 20.15 -1.60 -13.22
CA PHE A 8 18.73 -1.80 -12.95
C PHE A 8 18.56 -3.07 -12.10
N GLN A 9 17.79 -2.94 -11.02
CA GLN A 9 17.59 -4.02 -10.05
C GLN A 9 16.11 -4.11 -9.66
N GLY A 10 15.53 -5.30 -9.75
CA GLY A 10 14.20 -5.56 -9.20
C GLY A 10 14.24 -5.62 -7.66
N MET A 11 13.22 -5.09 -7.02
CA MET A 11 13.13 -4.97 -5.56
C MET A 11 11.88 -5.68 -5.00
N GLN A 12 11.63 -6.91 -5.45
CA GLN A 12 10.58 -7.75 -4.89
C GLN A 12 11.11 -8.53 -3.67
N ASP A 13 10.22 -9.01 -2.80
CA ASP A 13 10.59 -9.65 -1.53
C ASP A 13 11.56 -10.83 -1.67
N HIS A 14 11.41 -11.64 -2.71
CA HIS A 14 12.32 -12.75 -3.00
C HIS A 14 13.71 -12.29 -3.44
N ASN A 15 13.89 -11.03 -3.87
CA ASN A 15 15.15 -10.44 -4.29
C ASN A 15 15.69 -9.41 -3.28
N ALA A 16 15.02 -9.20 -2.13
CA ALA A 16 15.41 -8.18 -1.17
C ALA A 16 16.86 -8.32 -0.68
N GLU A 17 17.40 -9.52 -0.62
CA GLU A 17 18.80 -9.73 -0.22
C GLU A 17 19.81 -9.26 -1.29
N SER A 18 19.42 -9.24 -2.57
CA SER A 18 20.27 -8.75 -3.65
C SER A 18 20.51 -7.23 -3.58
N ILE A 19 19.67 -6.51 -2.85
CA ILE A 19 19.84 -5.07 -2.60
C ILE A 19 21.16 -4.79 -1.91
N LYS A 20 21.69 -5.70 -1.11
CA LYS A 20 22.98 -5.57 -0.43
C LYS A 20 24.15 -5.38 -1.42
N SER A 21 24.01 -5.87 -2.66
CA SER A 21 25.02 -5.65 -3.70
C SER A 21 25.12 -4.20 -4.20
N LEU A 22 24.15 -3.36 -3.82
CA LEU A 22 24.13 -1.93 -4.17
C LEU A 22 24.96 -1.06 -3.22
N GLU A 23 25.67 -1.67 -2.29
CA GLU A 23 26.63 -0.94 -1.45
C GLU A 23 27.70 -0.25 -2.31
N GLY A 24 27.92 1.03 -2.06
CA GLY A 24 28.92 1.81 -2.81
C GLY A 24 28.35 2.61 -3.99
N TYR A 25 27.06 2.49 -4.30
CA TYR A 25 26.39 3.40 -5.24
C TYR A 25 26.19 4.78 -4.60
N ASP A 26 26.27 5.82 -5.43
CA ASP A 26 26.08 7.21 -4.99
C ASP A 26 24.61 7.58 -4.92
N VAL A 27 23.78 7.04 -5.82
CA VAL A 27 22.34 7.29 -5.88
C VAL A 27 21.60 5.99 -6.14
N ALA A 28 20.51 5.79 -5.42
CA ALA A 28 19.51 4.78 -5.73
C ALA A 28 18.17 5.47 -6.03
N TRP A 29 17.60 5.22 -7.20
CA TRP A 29 16.30 5.73 -7.56
C TRP A 29 15.29 4.57 -7.61
N VAL A 30 14.29 4.65 -6.75
CA VAL A 30 13.18 3.69 -6.65
C VAL A 30 11.99 4.26 -7.39
N GLU A 31 11.69 3.67 -8.54
CA GLU A 31 10.52 3.99 -9.37
C GLU A 31 9.33 3.14 -8.91
N GLU A 32 8.11 3.69 -9.02
CA GLU A 32 6.87 2.99 -8.61
C GLU A 32 6.91 2.52 -7.13
N ALA A 33 7.46 3.35 -6.24
CA ALA A 33 7.75 2.97 -4.86
C ALA A 33 6.50 2.63 -4.02
N GLN A 34 5.27 2.92 -4.49
CA GLN A 34 4.03 2.46 -3.85
C GLN A 34 3.90 0.93 -3.83
N THR A 35 4.65 0.23 -4.70
CA THR A 35 4.67 -1.24 -4.74
C THR A 35 5.77 -1.85 -3.87
N LEU A 36 6.63 -1.02 -3.27
CA LEU A 36 7.76 -1.46 -2.47
C LEU A 36 7.29 -2.04 -1.14
N SER A 37 7.76 -3.23 -0.78
CA SER A 37 7.46 -3.82 0.52
C SER A 37 8.21 -3.11 1.65
N ALA A 38 7.69 -3.19 2.88
CA ALA A 38 8.38 -2.71 4.07
C ALA A 38 9.77 -3.35 4.22
N ARG A 39 9.87 -4.65 3.95
CA ARG A 39 11.14 -5.39 4.00
C ARG A 39 12.17 -4.86 3.01
N SER A 40 11.78 -4.61 1.76
CA SER A 40 12.67 -4.04 0.75
C SER A 40 13.14 -2.64 1.12
N LEU A 41 12.27 -1.82 1.68
CA LEU A 41 12.59 -0.49 2.18
C LEU A 41 13.60 -0.54 3.35
N GLU A 42 13.42 -1.48 4.28
CA GLU A 42 14.33 -1.70 5.41
C GLU A 42 15.73 -2.14 4.96
N PHE A 43 15.85 -2.94 3.90
CA PHE A 43 17.14 -3.35 3.37
C PHE A 43 17.82 -2.26 2.54
N LEU A 44 17.08 -1.48 1.76
CA LEU A 44 17.64 -0.46 0.90
C LEU A 44 18.33 0.66 1.69
N ARG A 45 17.67 1.16 2.71
CA ARG A 45 18.13 2.33 3.49
C ARG A 45 19.53 2.16 4.08
N PRO A 46 19.87 1.08 4.79
CA PRO A 46 21.22 0.90 5.31
C PRO A 46 22.23 0.47 4.25
N THR A 47 21.79 0.06 3.05
CA THR A 47 22.69 -0.36 1.98
C THR A 47 23.30 0.84 1.26
N ILE A 48 22.50 1.86 0.97
CA ILE A 48 22.99 3.10 0.34
C ILE A 48 23.50 4.01 1.46
N ARG A 49 24.81 3.92 1.73
CA ARG A 49 25.45 4.53 2.90
C ARG A 49 26.79 5.20 2.60
N LYS A 50 27.12 5.36 1.32
CA LYS A 50 28.31 6.12 0.93
C LYS A 50 28.14 7.58 1.36
N ASP A 51 29.24 8.26 1.68
CA ASP A 51 29.21 9.68 2.01
C ASP A 51 28.56 10.48 0.88
N GLN A 52 27.60 11.35 1.23
CA GLN A 52 26.77 12.13 0.31
C GLN A 52 25.91 11.29 -0.68
N SER A 53 25.65 10.02 -0.36
CA SER A 53 24.72 9.23 -1.16
C SER A 53 23.28 9.62 -0.90
N GLU A 54 22.45 9.46 -1.93
CA GLU A 54 21.03 9.82 -1.89
C GLU A 54 20.15 8.63 -2.29
N ILE A 55 18.93 8.59 -1.77
CA ILE A 55 17.91 7.67 -2.23
C ILE A 55 16.70 8.49 -2.67
N TRP A 56 16.32 8.33 -3.91
CA TRP A 56 15.17 9.00 -4.50
C TRP A 56 14.03 8.03 -4.65
N PHE A 57 12.82 8.46 -4.31
CA PHE A 57 11.60 7.67 -4.47
C PHE A 57 10.61 8.46 -5.31
N SER A 58 10.09 7.83 -6.36
CA SER A 58 8.96 8.36 -7.12
C SER A 58 7.78 7.41 -6.99
N TRP A 59 6.62 7.94 -6.65
CA TRP A 59 5.41 7.13 -6.53
C TRP A 59 4.15 7.98 -6.77
N ASN A 60 3.12 7.31 -7.26
CA ASN A 60 1.77 7.83 -7.22
C ASN A 60 1.07 7.24 -5.98
N PRO A 61 0.65 8.07 -5.00
CA PRO A 61 0.06 7.57 -3.77
C PRO A 61 -1.16 6.70 -4.01
N ARG A 62 -1.16 5.46 -3.52
CA ARG A 62 -2.31 4.56 -3.61
C ARG A 62 -3.06 4.52 -2.28
N HIS A 63 -2.37 4.08 -1.25
CA HIS A 63 -2.96 3.92 0.07
C HIS A 63 -2.08 4.56 1.14
N THR A 64 -2.69 5.13 2.16
CA THR A 64 -1.98 5.65 3.34
C THR A 64 -1.22 4.56 4.11
N THR A 65 -1.49 3.29 3.80
CA THR A 65 -0.84 2.12 4.41
C THR A 65 0.35 1.61 3.60
N ASP A 66 0.61 2.17 2.42
CA ASP A 66 1.77 1.77 1.62
C ASP A 66 3.05 2.11 2.39
N PRO A 67 4.05 1.20 2.44
CA PRO A 67 5.25 1.39 3.26
C PRO A 67 6.00 2.68 2.97
N VAL A 68 6.11 3.07 1.70
CA VAL A 68 6.76 4.32 1.28
C VAL A 68 5.98 5.54 1.78
N ASP A 69 4.66 5.48 1.73
CA ASP A 69 3.80 6.58 2.18
C ASP A 69 3.88 6.75 3.69
N GLN A 70 3.77 5.66 4.44
CA GLN A 70 3.95 5.67 5.89
C GLN A 70 5.33 6.18 6.30
N PHE A 71 6.36 5.85 5.54
CA PHE A 71 7.72 6.27 5.85
C PHE A 71 7.93 7.77 5.65
N PHE A 72 7.41 8.35 4.56
CA PHE A 72 7.68 9.74 4.21
C PHE A 72 6.58 10.72 4.61
N ARG A 73 5.32 10.27 4.71
CA ARG A 73 4.15 11.12 4.94
C ARG A 73 3.45 10.87 6.27
N SER A 74 4.09 10.12 7.18
CA SER A 74 3.65 9.98 8.58
C SER A 74 3.90 11.27 9.38
N GLU A 75 3.42 11.29 10.61
CA GLU A 75 3.69 12.39 11.55
C GLU A 75 5.18 12.52 11.92
N THR A 76 5.97 11.47 11.71
CA THR A 76 7.41 11.42 12.03
C THR A 76 8.24 10.98 10.83
N PRO A 77 8.33 11.81 9.77
CA PRO A 77 9.14 11.48 8.60
C PRO A 77 10.63 11.47 8.95
N PRO A 78 11.48 10.83 8.12
CA PRO A 78 12.93 10.87 8.32
C PRO A 78 13.47 12.31 8.38
N PRO A 79 14.41 12.62 9.28
CA PRO A 79 14.84 14.00 9.54
C PRO A 79 15.53 14.70 8.35
N ASN A 80 16.05 13.94 7.39
CA ASN A 80 16.75 14.49 6.20
C ASN A 80 15.99 14.18 4.90
N ALA A 81 14.68 13.99 4.98
CA ALA A 81 13.86 13.72 3.81
C ALA A 81 13.16 14.99 3.34
N GLU A 82 13.12 15.18 2.02
CA GLU A 82 12.31 16.18 1.35
C GLU A 82 11.21 15.48 0.56
N VAL A 83 9.95 15.88 0.79
CA VAL A 83 8.78 15.32 0.09
C VAL A 83 8.19 16.40 -0.80
N ILE A 84 8.24 16.19 -2.11
CA ILE A 84 7.76 17.13 -3.11
C ILE A 84 6.55 16.53 -3.81
N LYS A 85 5.40 17.22 -3.71
CA LYS A 85 4.22 16.86 -4.52
C LYS A 85 4.33 17.51 -5.89
N VAL A 86 4.31 16.68 -6.93
CA VAL A 86 4.35 17.10 -8.34
C VAL A 86 3.11 16.56 -9.04
N ASN A 87 2.48 17.38 -9.87
CA ASN A 87 1.37 16.98 -10.72
C ASN A 87 1.54 17.62 -12.12
N TYR A 88 0.56 17.43 -13.01
CA TYR A 88 0.62 17.95 -14.39
C TYR A 88 0.76 19.47 -14.46
N GLU A 89 0.24 20.21 -13.47
CA GLU A 89 0.29 21.68 -13.46
C GLU A 89 1.72 22.22 -13.34
N GLY A 90 2.59 21.47 -12.66
CA GLY A 90 4.02 21.79 -12.52
C GLY A 90 4.86 21.38 -13.74
N ASN A 91 4.30 20.70 -14.75
CA ASN A 91 5.03 20.22 -15.92
C ASN A 91 4.93 21.20 -17.10
N PRO A 92 5.96 22.02 -17.39
CA PRO A 92 5.94 22.96 -18.50
C PRO A 92 5.93 22.29 -19.88
N PHE A 93 6.21 20.99 -19.95
CA PHE A 93 6.24 20.18 -21.16
C PHE A 93 5.05 19.21 -21.25
N PHE A 94 3.95 19.52 -20.55
CA PHE A 94 2.78 18.64 -20.53
C PHE A 94 2.21 18.46 -21.95
N PRO A 95 2.14 17.22 -22.50
CA PRO A 95 1.73 16.98 -23.88
C PRO A 95 0.25 17.30 -24.12
N LYS A 96 -0.06 17.78 -25.31
CA LYS A 96 -1.46 18.08 -25.70
C LYS A 96 -2.35 16.85 -25.73
N GLU A 97 -1.77 15.70 -26.04
CA GLU A 97 -2.46 14.39 -26.04
C GLU A 97 -2.93 14.05 -24.62
N LEU A 98 -2.06 14.22 -23.61
CA LEU A 98 -2.42 14.00 -22.22
C LEU A 98 -3.39 15.05 -21.69
N GLU A 99 -3.32 16.28 -22.18
CA GLU A 99 -4.30 17.32 -21.82
C GLU A 99 -5.71 16.95 -22.30
N ALA A 100 -5.84 16.37 -23.48
CA ALA A 100 -7.12 15.89 -23.98
C ALA A 100 -7.69 14.76 -23.11
N GLU A 101 -6.84 13.82 -22.70
CA GLU A 101 -7.23 12.74 -21.78
C GLU A 101 -7.60 13.28 -20.39
N ARG A 102 -6.83 14.22 -19.86
CA ARG A 102 -7.09 14.86 -18.58
C ARG A 102 -8.47 15.53 -18.55
N VAL A 103 -8.79 16.31 -19.60
CA VAL A 103 -10.10 16.99 -19.75
C VAL A 103 -11.23 15.97 -19.85
N TYR A 104 -11.01 14.86 -20.55
CA TYR A 104 -11.98 13.77 -20.61
C TYR A 104 -12.22 13.15 -19.23
N ASP A 105 -11.16 12.84 -18.49
CA ASP A 105 -11.26 12.22 -17.16
C ASP A 105 -11.90 13.17 -16.14
N GLU A 106 -11.58 14.47 -16.20
CA GLU A 106 -12.20 15.48 -15.34
C GLU A 106 -13.71 15.54 -15.54
N LYS A 107 -14.18 15.36 -16.77
CA LYS A 107 -15.60 15.41 -17.11
C LYS A 107 -16.34 14.12 -16.82
N PHE A 108 -15.74 12.97 -17.13
CA PHE A 108 -16.43 11.69 -17.19
C PHE A 108 -15.95 10.65 -16.17
N LYS A 109 -14.76 10.86 -15.53
CA LYS A 109 -14.17 9.93 -14.58
C LYS A 109 -13.69 10.64 -13.29
N ARG A 110 -14.51 11.55 -12.80
CA ARG A 110 -14.19 12.41 -11.65
C ARG A 110 -13.69 11.66 -10.42
N GLU A 111 -14.20 10.46 -10.20
CA GLU A 111 -13.85 9.64 -9.04
C GLU A 111 -12.36 9.27 -9.01
N ARG A 112 -11.74 9.10 -10.17
CA ARG A 112 -10.31 8.76 -10.29
C ARG A 112 -9.43 9.95 -10.65
N TYR A 113 -10.02 11.09 -10.99
CA TYR A 113 -9.30 12.26 -11.44
C TYR A 113 -8.25 12.74 -10.44
N GLY A 114 -8.62 12.83 -9.16
CA GLY A 114 -7.71 13.24 -8.11
C GLY A 114 -6.47 12.32 -8.01
N HIS A 115 -6.68 11.01 -8.07
CA HIS A 115 -5.59 10.05 -8.04
C HIS A 115 -4.69 10.12 -9.28
N ILE A 116 -5.28 10.12 -10.47
CA ILE A 116 -4.52 10.05 -11.73
C ILE A 116 -3.75 11.35 -12.01
N TRP A 117 -4.39 12.51 -11.78
CA TRP A 117 -3.88 13.79 -12.24
C TRP A 117 -3.36 14.71 -11.14
N LEU A 118 -3.85 14.55 -9.91
CA LEU A 118 -3.49 15.43 -8.80
C LEU A 118 -2.61 14.76 -7.74
N GLY A 119 -2.30 13.47 -7.86
CA GLY A 119 -1.51 12.73 -6.89
C GLY A 119 -2.21 12.55 -5.54
N ASP A 120 -3.53 12.45 -5.56
CA ASP A 120 -4.32 12.07 -4.40
C ASP A 120 -4.32 10.55 -4.22
N TYR A 121 -4.75 10.07 -3.06
CA TYR A 121 -4.88 8.63 -2.84
C TYR A 121 -5.90 8.00 -3.79
N GLU A 122 -5.69 6.72 -4.08
CA GLU A 122 -6.65 5.95 -4.87
C GLU A 122 -8.01 5.94 -4.15
N PRO A 123 -9.10 6.28 -4.85
CA PRO A 123 -10.41 6.25 -4.24
C PRO A 123 -10.75 4.82 -3.80
N THR A 124 -11.38 4.69 -2.65
CA THR A 124 -11.94 3.42 -2.21
C THR A 124 -12.83 2.86 -3.33
N ALA A 125 -12.76 1.55 -3.57
CA ALA A 125 -13.42 0.90 -4.70
C ALA A 125 -14.85 1.42 -4.89
N ILE A 126 -15.12 1.93 -6.10
CA ILE A 126 -16.42 2.48 -6.47
C ILE A 126 -17.47 1.38 -6.30
N GLY A 127 -18.52 1.66 -5.53
CA GLY A 127 -19.54 0.67 -5.22
C GLY A 127 -19.20 -0.29 -4.08
N ALA A 128 -18.07 -0.10 -3.40
CA ALA A 128 -17.79 -0.80 -2.16
C ALA A 128 -18.89 -0.48 -1.13
N ILE A 129 -19.49 -1.52 -0.58
CA ILE A 129 -20.47 -1.40 0.52
C ILE A 129 -19.80 -0.84 1.77
N TRP A 130 -18.49 -1.10 1.92
CA TRP A 130 -17.68 -0.73 3.07
C TRP A 130 -16.51 0.15 2.65
N ASP A 131 -16.39 1.32 3.26
CA ASP A 131 -15.19 2.14 3.23
C ASP A 131 -14.53 2.18 4.61
N ARG A 132 -13.29 2.67 4.67
CA ARG A 132 -12.54 2.75 5.93
C ARG A 132 -13.21 3.66 6.97
N ALA A 133 -13.84 4.75 6.54
CA ALA A 133 -14.52 5.67 7.44
C ALA A 133 -15.72 4.99 8.08
N THR A 134 -16.52 4.27 7.28
CA THR A 134 -17.65 3.47 7.75
C THR A 134 -17.20 2.37 8.72
N LEU A 135 -16.15 1.61 8.37
CA LEU A 135 -15.59 0.60 9.25
C LEU A 135 -15.05 1.18 10.55
N HIS A 136 -14.36 2.32 10.48
CA HIS A 136 -13.81 2.98 11.67
C HIS A 136 -14.92 3.53 12.58
N SER A 137 -15.94 4.16 12.00
CA SER A 137 -17.09 4.67 12.77
C SER A 137 -17.94 3.57 13.39
N GLY A 138 -17.96 2.38 12.78
CA GLY A 138 -18.64 1.20 13.27
C GLY A 138 -17.91 0.44 14.39
N ARG A 139 -16.66 0.78 14.68
CA ARG A 139 -15.90 0.09 15.75
C ARG A 139 -16.45 0.40 17.13
N THR A 140 -16.67 -0.65 17.92
CA THR A 140 -17.01 -0.53 19.34
C THR A 140 -16.05 -1.37 20.20
N LYS A 141 -15.74 -0.88 21.39
CA LYS A 141 -14.94 -1.64 22.39
C LYS A 141 -15.82 -2.51 23.28
N GLU A 142 -17.09 -2.19 23.35
CA GLU A 142 -18.06 -2.86 24.24
C GLU A 142 -19.28 -3.27 23.41
N PRO A 143 -19.23 -4.42 22.73
CA PRO A 143 -20.40 -4.93 22.02
C PRO A 143 -21.45 -5.37 23.04
N PRO A 144 -22.76 -5.31 22.71
CA PRO A 144 -23.83 -5.82 23.56
C PRO A 144 -23.73 -7.34 23.72
N LEU A 145 -24.57 -7.90 24.58
CA LEU A 145 -24.72 -9.37 24.66
C LEU A 145 -25.17 -9.92 23.29
N MET A 146 -24.58 -11.05 22.90
CA MET A 146 -24.88 -11.68 21.62
C MET A 146 -26.02 -12.69 21.76
N ASN A 147 -27.09 -12.50 20.98
CA ASN A 147 -28.16 -13.46 20.85
C ASN A 147 -27.73 -14.74 20.10
N ARG A 148 -26.81 -14.57 19.16
CA ARG A 148 -26.27 -15.65 18.35
C ARG A 148 -24.85 -15.32 17.92
N ILE A 149 -23.98 -16.32 17.95
CA ILE A 149 -22.62 -16.24 17.40
C ILE A 149 -22.48 -17.32 16.33
N VAL A 150 -21.82 -17.00 15.24
CA VAL A 150 -21.48 -17.89 14.13
C VAL A 150 -20.02 -17.72 13.75
N VAL A 151 -19.41 -18.79 13.27
CA VAL A 151 -18.08 -18.76 12.68
C VAL A 151 -18.22 -19.03 11.18
N ALA A 152 -17.77 -18.11 10.37
CA ALA A 152 -17.71 -18.27 8.92
C ALA A 152 -16.30 -18.70 8.53
N VAL A 153 -16.20 -19.71 7.67
CA VAL A 153 -14.90 -20.21 7.17
C VAL A 153 -14.90 -20.17 5.66
N ASP A 154 -13.91 -19.50 5.10
CA ASP A 154 -13.61 -19.48 3.67
C ASP A 154 -12.23 -20.15 3.46
N PRO A 155 -12.22 -21.46 3.11
CA PRO A 155 -10.95 -22.20 3.02
C PRO A 155 -10.20 -21.83 1.73
N ALA A 156 -8.92 -21.51 1.85
CA ALA A 156 -8.03 -21.39 0.69
C ALA A 156 -7.89 -22.73 -0.06
N VAL A 157 -7.75 -22.65 -1.37
CA VAL A 157 -7.71 -23.83 -2.25
C VAL A 157 -6.37 -24.57 -2.17
N SER A 158 -5.30 -23.92 -1.75
CA SER A 158 -3.94 -24.51 -1.71
C SER A 158 -3.21 -24.15 -0.40
N ASP A 159 -2.25 -25.00 -0.04
CA ASP A 159 -1.45 -24.95 1.19
C ASP A 159 0.05 -24.69 0.86
N THR A 160 0.33 -24.04 -0.27
CA THR A 160 1.70 -23.76 -0.70
C THR A 160 2.18 -22.40 -0.21
N ASP A 161 3.51 -22.24 -0.05
CA ASP A 161 4.12 -20.94 0.24
C ASP A 161 3.68 -19.90 -0.81
N GLY A 162 2.94 -18.87 -0.35
CA GLY A 162 2.33 -17.85 -1.22
C GLY A 162 0.85 -18.08 -1.54
N SER A 163 0.19 -19.10 -0.94
CA SER A 163 -1.27 -19.26 -1.00
C SER A 163 -1.98 -18.18 -0.18
N ASP A 164 -3.26 -17.94 -0.50
CA ASP A 164 -4.12 -17.08 0.30
C ASP A 164 -4.35 -17.67 1.70
N GLU A 165 -4.67 -16.80 2.66
CA GLU A 165 -5.08 -17.22 3.99
C GLU A 165 -6.46 -17.90 3.96
N HIS A 166 -6.69 -18.83 4.88
CA HIS A 166 -8.06 -19.27 5.19
C HIS A 166 -8.76 -18.14 5.94
N GLY A 167 -9.86 -17.64 5.40
CA GLY A 167 -10.70 -16.65 6.05
C GLY A 167 -11.52 -17.32 7.18
N ILE A 168 -11.32 -16.89 8.43
CA ILE A 168 -12.06 -17.40 9.58
C ILE A 168 -12.55 -16.21 10.40
N ILE A 169 -13.84 -15.90 10.27
CA ILE A 169 -14.43 -14.72 10.90
C ILE A 169 -15.50 -15.14 11.90
N VAL A 170 -15.39 -14.61 13.12
CA VAL A 170 -16.40 -14.79 14.17
C VAL A 170 -17.35 -13.60 14.14
N CYS A 171 -18.63 -13.86 13.91
CA CYS A 171 -19.67 -12.84 13.86
C CYS A 171 -20.78 -13.14 14.86
N GLY A 172 -21.45 -12.08 15.32
CA GLY A 172 -22.59 -12.22 16.23
C GLY A 172 -23.73 -11.27 15.85
N VAL A 173 -24.93 -11.59 16.33
CA VAL A 173 -26.08 -10.69 16.33
C VAL A 173 -26.35 -10.28 17.78
N GLY A 174 -26.24 -8.99 18.06
CA GLY A 174 -26.48 -8.44 19.39
C GLY A 174 -27.97 -8.38 19.76
N GLU A 175 -28.25 -8.14 21.04
CA GLU A 175 -29.63 -7.89 21.52
C GLU A 175 -30.29 -6.68 20.83
N ASP A 176 -29.48 -5.75 20.34
CA ASP A 176 -29.90 -4.60 19.54
C ASP A 176 -30.19 -4.93 18.07
N SER A 177 -30.18 -6.21 17.71
CA SER A 177 -30.40 -6.73 16.36
C SER A 177 -29.37 -6.29 15.31
N ARG A 178 -28.21 -5.77 15.71
CA ARG A 178 -27.10 -5.42 14.80
C ARG A 178 -26.14 -6.58 14.67
N GLY A 179 -25.47 -6.65 13.49
CA GLY A 179 -24.38 -7.57 13.24
C GLY A 179 -23.07 -7.03 13.76
N TYR A 180 -22.26 -7.87 14.38
CA TYR A 180 -20.93 -7.55 14.91
C TYR A 180 -19.91 -8.52 14.36
N VAL A 181 -18.76 -8.02 13.91
CA VAL A 181 -17.56 -8.82 13.72
C VAL A 181 -16.83 -8.84 15.06
N LEU A 182 -16.75 -10.02 15.65
CA LEU A 182 -16.22 -10.19 17.01
C LEU A 182 -14.74 -10.51 17.00
N ASP A 183 -14.29 -11.29 16.00
CA ASP A 183 -12.89 -11.69 15.88
C ASP A 183 -12.55 -12.06 14.44
N ASP A 184 -11.27 -11.92 14.09
CA ASP A 184 -10.67 -12.37 12.84
C ASP A 184 -9.55 -13.36 13.19
N LEU A 185 -9.82 -14.64 12.94
CA LEU A 185 -8.92 -15.76 13.18
C LEU A 185 -8.29 -16.28 11.89
N SER A 186 -8.37 -15.49 10.81
CA SER A 186 -7.81 -15.84 9.51
C SER A 186 -6.32 -16.17 9.62
N ARG A 187 -5.89 -17.21 8.91
CA ARG A 187 -4.52 -17.72 9.04
C ARG A 187 -4.10 -18.57 7.87
N HIS A 188 -2.81 -18.61 7.61
CA HIS A 188 -2.21 -19.64 6.77
C HIS A 188 -2.16 -20.98 7.51
N GLY A 189 -2.20 -22.07 6.76
CA GLY A 189 -2.00 -23.41 7.28
C GLY A 189 -2.84 -24.47 6.61
N SER A 190 -2.57 -25.73 6.95
CA SER A 190 -3.34 -26.86 6.43
C SER A 190 -4.72 -26.97 7.10
N PRO A 191 -5.72 -27.61 6.46
CA PRO A 191 -7.03 -27.85 7.05
C PRO A 191 -7.00 -28.50 8.43
N LYS A 192 -5.97 -29.31 8.72
CA LYS A 192 -5.79 -29.94 10.06
C LYS A 192 -5.40 -28.97 11.17
N GLN A 193 -4.94 -27.76 10.80
CA GLN A 193 -4.45 -26.78 11.78
C GLN A 193 -5.52 -25.77 12.17
N TRP A 194 -6.61 -25.65 11.43
CA TRP A 194 -7.69 -24.72 11.71
C TRP A 194 -9.08 -25.40 11.91
N ALA A 195 -9.22 -26.69 11.55
CA ALA A 195 -10.41 -27.50 11.85
C ALA A 195 -10.30 -28.14 13.24
#